data_342034f33ad453be023b4d546734bb5d
#
_entry.id   342034f33ad453be023b4d546734bb5d
#
_cell.length_a   1.000
_cell.length_b   1.000
_cell.length_c   1.000
_cell.angle_alpha   90.00
_cell.angle_beta   90.00
_cell.angle_gamma   90.00
#
_symmetry.space_group_name_H-M   'P 1'
#
loop_
_entity.id
_entity.type
_entity.pdbx_description
1 polymer ?
#
loop_
_entity_poly.entity_id
_entity_poly.type
_entity_poly.pdbx_seq_one_letter_code
_entity_poly.pdbx_strand_id
1 'polypeptide(L)'
;MITIKKVDKSYFELYDKIPMNVDVHSELQLRRIDGGLGGIEFEEVPVAPCVKDLAKYERATEYEKEYDISTWHFFMAFDDDKPVGAVTLAGPTPNLYMLGGMKNACVLWDIRVDDKYKHQEIGQKLFDQAKSVAQEKGYKKMIIESQNNNVTACRFYRKQGAVISKIDTNAYASEPGLENEIQLIWTLELDN
;
A
#
# COMPACT_ATOMS: atom_id res chain seq x y z
N MET A 1 20.80 -13.83 -5.25
CA MET A 1 19.66 -14.61 -4.63
C MET A 1 18.84 -13.66 -3.77
N ILE A 2 17.52 -13.61 -3.95
CA ILE A 2 16.67 -12.69 -3.20
C ILE A 2 16.54 -13.14 -1.74
N THR A 3 16.92 -12.26 -0.82
CA THR A 3 16.76 -12.44 0.62
C THR A 3 15.88 -11.33 1.20
N ILE A 4 15.01 -11.66 2.16
CA ILE A 4 14.22 -10.66 2.88
C ILE A 4 14.75 -10.55 4.30
N LYS A 5 15.02 -9.33 4.74
CA LYS A 5 15.55 -9.03 6.08
C LYS A 5 14.63 -8.05 6.79
N LYS A 6 14.41 -8.25 8.09
CA LYS A 6 13.88 -7.22 8.95
C LYS A 6 14.93 -6.14 9.13
N VAL A 7 14.53 -4.89 9.01
CA VAL A 7 15.42 -3.72 9.11
C VAL A 7 14.87 -2.71 10.12
N ASP A 8 15.70 -1.80 10.54
CA ASP A 8 15.36 -0.68 11.38
C ASP A 8 15.62 0.66 10.66
N LYS A 9 15.47 1.77 11.35
CA LYS A 9 15.62 3.11 10.80
C LYS A 9 17.00 3.43 10.20
N SER A 10 18.04 2.68 10.54
CA SER A 10 19.37 2.86 9.93
C SER A 10 19.38 2.51 8.43
N TYR A 11 18.35 1.82 7.95
CA TYR A 11 18.15 1.45 6.55
C TYR A 11 17.23 2.41 5.78
N PHE A 12 16.62 3.42 6.41
CA PHE A 12 15.60 4.24 5.74
C PHE A 12 16.11 5.00 4.52
N GLU A 13 17.35 5.49 4.54
CA GLU A 13 17.95 6.09 3.35
C GLU A 13 18.14 5.09 2.20
N LEU A 14 18.36 3.82 2.53
CA LEU A 14 18.48 2.75 1.54
C LEU A 14 17.09 2.32 1.04
N TYR A 15 16.11 2.32 1.93
CA TYR A 15 14.70 2.06 1.65
C TYR A 15 14.17 3.07 0.61
N ASP A 16 14.42 4.36 0.83
CA ASP A 16 13.98 5.45 -0.04
C ASP A 16 14.63 5.45 -1.43
N LYS A 17 15.72 4.71 -1.63
CA LYS A 17 16.32 4.51 -2.96
C LYS A 17 15.57 3.51 -3.82
N ILE A 18 14.67 2.70 -3.24
CA ILE A 18 13.84 1.77 -4.02
C ILE A 18 12.72 2.58 -4.65
N PRO A 19 12.59 2.59 -6.00
CA PRO A 19 11.54 3.35 -6.67
C PRO A 19 10.15 2.82 -6.30
N MET A 20 9.17 3.72 -6.31
CA MET A 20 7.76 3.39 -6.09
C MET A 20 6.94 3.86 -7.30
N ASN A 21 7.27 3.31 -8.46
CA ASN A 21 6.63 3.66 -9.73
C ASN A 21 5.39 2.82 -9.97
N VAL A 22 4.33 3.50 -10.40
CA VAL A 22 3.08 2.89 -10.87
C VAL A 22 2.94 3.15 -12.36
N ASP A 23 2.90 2.07 -13.15
CA ASP A 23 2.60 2.13 -14.57
C ASP A 23 1.08 2.20 -14.73
N VAL A 24 0.57 3.36 -15.14
CA VAL A 24 -0.86 3.61 -15.35
C VAL A 24 -1.18 3.44 -16.82
N HIS A 25 -2.05 2.48 -17.16
CA HIS A 25 -2.57 2.23 -18.51
C HIS A 25 -4.10 2.21 -18.53
N SER A 26 -4.70 2.07 -17.35
CA SER A 26 -6.15 2.08 -17.14
C SER A 26 -6.47 2.62 -15.75
N GLU A 27 -7.72 2.97 -15.55
CA GLU A 27 -8.24 3.36 -14.25
C GLU A 27 -9.58 2.68 -13.97
N LEU A 28 -9.93 2.54 -12.71
CA LEU A 28 -11.24 2.09 -12.26
C LEU A 28 -12.15 3.31 -12.12
N GLN A 29 -13.05 3.52 -13.08
CA GLN A 29 -14.07 4.56 -13.00
C GLN A 29 -15.22 4.13 -12.12
N LEU A 30 -15.61 5.00 -11.19
CA LEU A 30 -16.71 4.77 -10.28
C LEU A 30 -18.04 5.10 -10.96
N ARG A 31 -18.93 4.13 -11.02
CA ARG A 31 -20.32 4.30 -11.48
C ARG A 31 -21.30 4.10 -10.34
N ARG A 32 -22.17 5.08 -10.14
CA ARG A 32 -23.24 5.02 -9.14
C ARG A 32 -24.56 4.72 -9.82
N ILE A 33 -25.23 3.66 -9.42
CA ILE A 33 -26.56 3.28 -9.89
C ILE A 33 -27.57 3.93 -8.94
N ASP A 34 -28.52 4.69 -9.48
CA ASP A 34 -29.53 5.41 -8.69
C ASP A 34 -28.91 6.22 -7.54
N GLY A 35 -27.94 7.10 -7.87
CA GLY A 35 -27.24 7.90 -6.87
C GLY A 35 -26.39 7.12 -5.87
N GLY A 36 -26.24 5.81 -6.09
CA GLY A 36 -25.54 4.87 -5.21
C GLY A 36 -26.47 3.93 -4.43
N LEU A 37 -27.79 4.21 -4.41
CA LEU A 37 -28.75 3.36 -3.72
C LEU A 37 -28.95 2.00 -4.45
N GLY A 38 -28.77 1.98 -5.77
CA GLY A 38 -28.80 0.76 -6.58
C GLY A 38 -27.47 -0.01 -6.61
N GLY A 39 -26.43 0.53 -6.02
CA GLY A 39 -25.10 -0.06 -5.96
C GLY A 39 -24.01 0.86 -6.52
N ILE A 40 -22.78 0.41 -6.32
CA ILE A 40 -21.57 1.06 -6.82
C ILE A 40 -20.78 0.02 -7.63
N GLU A 41 -20.40 0.39 -8.84
CA GLU A 41 -19.61 -0.46 -9.74
C GLU A 41 -18.33 0.26 -10.13
N PHE A 42 -17.27 -0.50 -10.35
CA PHE A 42 -16.06 -0.03 -11.00
C PHE A 42 -15.98 -0.61 -12.41
N GLU A 43 -15.82 0.28 -13.38
CA GLU A 43 -15.52 -0.07 -14.77
C GLU A 43 -14.06 0.27 -15.05
N GLU A 44 -13.27 -0.72 -15.52
CA GLU A 44 -11.91 -0.45 -15.93
C GLU A 44 -11.90 0.15 -17.34
N VAL A 45 -11.37 1.36 -17.46
CA VAL A 45 -11.26 2.06 -18.72
C VAL A 45 -9.80 2.37 -19.06
N PRO A 46 -9.39 2.28 -20.32
CA PRO A 46 -8.04 2.66 -20.73
C PRO A 46 -7.85 4.17 -20.60
N VAL A 47 -6.65 4.56 -20.17
CA VAL A 47 -6.22 5.97 -20.13
C VAL A 47 -4.90 6.15 -20.88
N ALA A 48 -4.52 7.40 -21.16
CA ALA A 48 -3.22 7.69 -21.72
C ALA A 48 -2.11 7.15 -20.80
N PRO A 49 -1.20 6.30 -21.31
CA PRO A 49 -0.17 5.70 -20.45
C PRO A 49 0.72 6.75 -19.78
N CYS A 50 0.93 6.60 -18.50
CA CYS A 50 1.88 7.42 -17.75
C CYS A 50 2.52 6.61 -16.61
N VAL A 51 3.61 7.14 -16.07
CA VAL A 51 4.27 6.58 -14.89
C VAL A 51 4.10 7.58 -13.74
N LYS A 52 3.53 7.11 -12.63
CA LYS A 52 3.43 7.86 -11.38
C LYS A 52 4.57 7.46 -10.46
N ASP A 53 5.30 8.43 -9.98
CA ASP A 53 6.31 8.24 -8.94
C ASP A 53 5.69 8.58 -7.57
N LEU A 54 5.30 7.54 -6.83
CA LEU A 54 4.73 7.69 -5.49
C LEU A 54 5.80 7.95 -4.40
N ALA A 55 7.09 7.70 -4.68
CA ALA A 55 8.17 8.01 -3.74
C ALA A 55 8.30 9.51 -3.45
N LYS A 56 7.64 10.38 -4.23
CA LYS A 56 7.53 11.82 -3.94
C LYS A 56 6.68 12.12 -2.71
N TYR A 57 5.72 11.24 -2.41
CA TYR A 57 4.75 11.42 -1.33
C TYR A 57 5.06 10.52 -0.13
N GLU A 58 5.89 9.49 -0.31
CA GLU A 58 6.11 8.45 0.69
C GLU A 58 7.59 8.15 0.87
N ARG A 59 8.14 8.59 2.02
CA ARG A 59 9.55 8.43 2.36
C ARG A 59 9.73 7.88 3.76
N ALA A 60 10.44 6.77 3.89
CA ALA A 60 10.71 6.16 5.19
C ALA A 60 11.52 7.08 6.12
N THR A 61 12.39 7.93 5.57
CA THR A 61 13.17 8.93 6.32
C THR A 61 12.32 10.00 6.98
N GLU A 62 11.04 10.16 6.60
CA GLU A 62 10.11 11.12 7.19
C GLU A 62 9.20 10.51 8.27
N TYR A 63 9.09 9.18 8.36
CA TYR A 63 8.13 8.52 9.25
C TYR A 63 8.24 8.94 10.71
N GLU A 64 9.44 8.99 11.28
CA GLU A 64 9.62 9.39 12.69
C GLU A 64 9.28 10.86 12.98
N LYS A 65 9.14 11.70 11.95
CA LYS A 65 8.74 13.10 12.13
C LYS A 65 7.23 13.24 12.37
N GLU A 66 6.45 12.29 11.85
CA GLU A 66 5.00 12.36 11.82
C GLU A 66 4.36 11.34 12.77
N TYR A 67 5.03 10.19 12.98
CA TYR A 67 4.47 9.04 13.69
C TYR A 67 5.43 8.49 14.75
N ASP A 68 4.86 7.92 15.79
CA ASP A 68 5.59 6.99 16.65
C ASP A 68 5.66 5.62 15.94
N ILE A 69 6.82 5.31 15.38
CA ILE A 69 7.07 4.07 14.63
C ILE A 69 7.48 2.89 15.51
N SER A 70 7.39 3.00 16.83
CA SER A 70 7.82 1.95 17.77
C SER A 70 7.07 0.62 17.60
N THR A 71 5.85 0.67 17.07
CA THR A 71 5.00 -0.49 16.77
C THR A 71 5.09 -0.94 15.31
N TRP A 72 5.90 -0.26 14.50
CA TRP A 72 6.00 -0.53 13.07
C TRP A 72 7.05 -1.59 12.77
N HIS A 73 6.89 -2.26 11.64
CA HIS A 73 7.80 -3.30 11.17
C HIS A 73 8.21 -3.03 9.74
N PHE A 74 9.51 -3.09 9.49
CA PHE A 74 10.11 -2.79 8.20
C PHE A 74 10.85 -4.02 7.69
N PHE A 75 10.64 -4.36 6.43
CA PHE A 75 11.38 -5.44 5.76
C PHE A 75 11.85 -4.95 4.41
N MET A 76 13.05 -5.40 4.03
CA MET A 76 13.62 -5.12 2.72
C MET A 76 14.06 -6.41 2.04
N ALA A 77 13.81 -6.48 0.75
CA ALA A 77 14.30 -7.53 -0.13
C ALA A 77 15.61 -7.07 -0.79
N PHE A 78 16.59 -7.94 -0.80
CA PHE A 78 17.91 -7.70 -1.38
C PHE A 78 18.23 -8.76 -2.43
N ASP A 79 18.82 -8.31 -3.56
CA ASP A 79 19.56 -9.19 -4.46
C ASP A 79 21.03 -8.99 -4.18
N ASP A 80 21.61 -9.98 -3.48
CA ASP A 80 22.88 -9.87 -2.76
C ASP A 80 22.86 -8.64 -1.81
N ASP A 81 23.61 -7.58 -2.09
CA ASP A 81 23.62 -6.36 -1.27
C ASP A 81 22.74 -5.21 -1.84
N LYS A 82 22.13 -5.42 -3.02
CA LYS A 82 21.31 -4.40 -3.66
C LYS A 82 19.87 -4.46 -3.11
N PRO A 83 19.32 -3.36 -2.57
CA PRO A 83 17.91 -3.30 -2.19
C PRO A 83 17.02 -3.29 -3.45
N VAL A 84 16.03 -4.19 -3.49
CA VAL A 84 15.18 -4.38 -4.66
C VAL A 84 13.69 -4.35 -4.35
N GLY A 85 13.33 -4.32 -3.08
CA GLY A 85 11.95 -4.18 -2.63
C GLY A 85 11.90 -3.90 -1.14
N ALA A 86 10.76 -3.40 -0.69
CA ALA A 86 10.52 -3.12 0.72
C ALA A 86 9.04 -3.16 1.07
N VAL A 87 8.75 -3.36 2.36
CA VAL A 87 7.40 -3.30 2.91
C VAL A 87 7.44 -2.73 4.32
N THR A 88 6.47 -1.88 4.62
CA THR A 88 6.22 -1.32 5.94
C THR A 88 4.85 -1.76 6.45
N LEU A 89 4.85 -2.40 7.62
CA LEU A 89 3.64 -2.72 8.38
C LEU A 89 3.55 -1.75 9.56
N ALA A 90 2.56 -0.86 9.54
CA ALA A 90 2.32 0.10 10.61
C ALA A 90 1.35 -0.48 11.65
N GLY A 91 1.81 -0.62 12.88
CA GLY A 91 0.96 -0.91 14.03
C GLY A 91 0.20 0.34 14.50
N PRO A 92 -0.77 0.18 15.43
CA PRO A 92 -1.51 1.30 15.98
C PRO A 92 -0.58 2.35 16.61
N THR A 93 -0.70 3.58 16.15
CA THR A 93 0.03 4.73 16.66
C THR A 93 -0.88 5.96 16.63
N PRO A 94 -0.66 6.98 17.48
CA PRO A 94 -1.38 8.24 17.37
C PRO A 94 -1.28 8.83 15.95
N ASN A 95 -2.34 9.48 15.50
CA ASN A 95 -2.45 10.13 14.18
C ASN A 95 -2.54 9.16 12.97
N LEU A 96 -2.51 7.86 13.16
CA LEU A 96 -2.72 6.90 12.08
C LEU A 96 -4.23 6.80 11.76
N TYR A 97 -4.74 7.77 11.00
CA TYR A 97 -6.17 7.96 10.73
C TYR A 97 -6.83 6.78 10.01
N MET A 98 -6.07 6.03 9.21
CA MET A 98 -6.59 4.87 8.46
C MET A 98 -7.16 3.78 9.36
N LEU A 99 -6.70 3.67 10.60
CA LEU A 99 -7.21 2.71 11.56
C LEU A 99 -8.57 3.10 12.17
N GLY A 100 -8.99 4.37 12.06
CA GLY A 100 -10.27 4.82 12.63
C GLY A 100 -10.43 4.50 14.13
N GLY A 101 -9.31 4.41 14.86
CA GLY A 101 -9.29 4.05 16.27
C GLY A 101 -9.28 2.53 16.57
N MET A 102 -9.26 1.67 15.55
CA MET A 102 -9.13 0.21 15.75
C MET A 102 -7.77 -0.15 16.38
N LYS A 103 -7.79 -0.85 17.50
CA LYS A 103 -6.57 -1.28 18.21
C LYS A 103 -6.08 -2.67 17.78
N ASN A 104 -6.94 -3.45 17.16
CA ASN A 104 -6.68 -4.82 16.69
C ASN A 104 -6.45 -4.90 15.18
N ALA A 105 -6.11 -3.78 14.55
CA ALA A 105 -5.80 -3.69 13.13
C ALA A 105 -4.41 -3.08 12.93
N CYS A 106 -3.81 -3.34 11.77
CA CYS A 106 -2.58 -2.74 11.29
C CYS A 106 -2.80 -2.17 9.89
N VAL A 107 -1.84 -1.40 9.39
CA VAL A 107 -1.86 -0.86 8.03
C VAL A 107 -0.68 -1.43 7.27
N LEU A 108 -0.94 -1.96 6.07
CA LEU A 108 0.11 -2.11 5.07
C LEU A 108 0.39 -0.72 4.52
N TRP A 109 1.38 -0.05 5.12
CA TRP A 109 1.65 1.36 4.89
C TRP A 109 2.31 1.61 3.55
N ASP A 110 3.30 0.79 3.22
CA ASP A 110 4.08 0.88 2.00
C ASP A 110 4.47 -0.53 1.54
N ILE A 111 4.41 -0.77 0.25
CA ILE A 111 5.00 -1.94 -0.40
C ILE A 111 5.51 -1.52 -1.78
N ARG A 112 6.81 -1.70 -2.00
CA ARG A 112 7.47 -1.31 -3.25
C ARG A 112 8.44 -2.37 -3.76
N VAL A 113 8.59 -2.43 -5.08
CA VAL A 113 9.56 -3.31 -5.76
C VAL A 113 10.18 -2.53 -6.90
N ASP A 114 11.50 -2.52 -7.00
CA ASP A 114 12.25 -1.94 -8.13
C ASP A 114 11.70 -2.50 -9.45
N ASP A 115 11.41 -1.63 -10.43
CA ASP A 115 10.76 -1.97 -11.70
C ASP A 115 11.46 -3.13 -12.43
N LYS A 116 12.78 -3.20 -12.33
CA LYS A 116 13.59 -4.28 -12.94
C LYS A 116 13.38 -5.64 -12.27
N TYR A 117 12.77 -5.65 -11.10
CA TYR A 117 12.53 -6.84 -10.29
C TYR A 117 11.04 -7.17 -10.14
N LYS A 118 10.15 -6.38 -10.78
CA LYS A 118 8.71 -6.70 -10.87
C LYS A 118 8.50 -8.07 -11.53
N HIS A 119 7.38 -8.70 -11.25
CA HIS A 119 6.99 -10.03 -11.78
C HIS A 119 7.91 -11.21 -11.37
N GLN A 120 8.74 -11.05 -10.34
CA GLN A 120 9.61 -12.07 -9.77
C GLN A 120 9.15 -12.51 -8.37
N GLU A 121 7.87 -12.36 -8.06
CA GLU A 121 7.24 -12.75 -6.79
C GLU A 121 7.76 -12.00 -5.54
N ILE A 122 8.63 -10.98 -5.71
CA ILE A 122 9.20 -10.24 -4.57
C ILE A 122 8.11 -9.52 -3.78
N GLY A 123 7.18 -8.85 -4.49
CA GLY A 123 6.03 -8.20 -3.85
C GLY A 123 5.16 -9.18 -3.06
N GLN A 124 4.94 -10.41 -3.59
CA GLN A 124 4.20 -11.44 -2.87
C GLN A 124 4.93 -11.87 -1.60
N LYS A 125 6.22 -12.15 -1.68
CA LYS A 125 7.02 -12.55 -0.50
C LYS A 125 7.09 -11.47 0.58
N LEU A 126 7.20 -10.19 0.17
CA LEU A 126 7.14 -9.06 1.10
C LEU A 126 5.77 -8.93 1.77
N PHE A 127 4.70 -9.08 0.99
CA PHE A 127 3.33 -9.07 1.51
C PHE A 127 3.09 -10.22 2.50
N ASP A 128 3.51 -11.44 2.15
CA ASP A 128 3.39 -12.62 3.01
C ASP A 128 4.16 -12.44 4.33
N GLN A 129 5.35 -11.82 4.26
CA GLN A 129 6.14 -11.49 5.46
C GLN A 129 5.40 -10.49 6.35
N ALA A 130 4.83 -9.42 5.79
CA ALA A 130 4.03 -8.44 6.52
C ALA A 130 2.78 -9.09 7.13
N LYS A 131 2.08 -9.93 6.37
CA LYS A 131 0.91 -10.68 6.83
C LYS A 131 1.24 -11.61 8.00
N SER A 132 2.32 -12.37 7.91
CA SER A 132 2.78 -13.26 8.99
C SER A 132 3.03 -12.48 10.27
N VAL A 133 3.74 -11.37 10.20
CA VAL A 133 3.99 -10.52 11.37
C VAL A 133 2.70 -9.91 11.92
N ALA A 134 1.78 -9.50 11.07
CA ALA A 134 0.48 -9.00 11.51
C ALA A 134 -0.29 -10.05 12.32
N GLN A 135 -0.30 -11.30 11.87
CA GLN A 135 -0.92 -12.43 12.58
C GLN A 135 -0.20 -12.75 13.90
N GLU A 136 1.15 -12.81 13.90
CA GLU A 136 1.96 -13.00 15.11
C GLU A 136 1.72 -11.93 16.19
N LYS A 137 1.44 -10.69 15.76
CA LYS A 137 1.07 -9.58 16.66
C LYS A 137 -0.38 -9.62 17.13
N GLY A 138 -1.19 -10.56 16.61
CA GLY A 138 -2.58 -10.73 16.98
C GLY A 138 -3.54 -9.75 16.33
N TYR A 139 -3.09 -9.01 15.28
CA TYR A 139 -4.01 -8.17 14.51
C TYR A 139 -5.05 -9.03 13.79
N LYS A 140 -6.28 -8.54 13.74
CA LYS A 140 -7.41 -9.20 13.08
C LYS A 140 -7.68 -8.68 11.69
N LYS A 141 -7.18 -7.47 11.41
CA LYS A 141 -7.39 -6.80 10.13
C LYS A 141 -6.11 -6.11 9.68
N MET A 142 -5.88 -6.16 8.36
CA MET A 142 -4.89 -5.34 7.69
C MET A 142 -5.63 -4.36 6.78
N ILE A 143 -5.38 -3.07 6.99
CA ILE A 143 -5.94 -1.99 6.20
C ILE A 143 -4.91 -1.60 5.16
N ILE A 144 -5.34 -1.36 3.92
CA ILE A 144 -4.46 -1.07 2.80
C ILE A 144 -5.08 0.05 1.97
N GLU A 145 -4.25 0.97 1.48
CA GLU A 145 -4.69 2.03 0.58
C GLU A 145 -4.20 1.79 -0.84
N SER A 146 -5.03 2.14 -1.81
CA SER A 146 -4.62 2.30 -3.21
C SER A 146 -5.43 3.39 -3.89
N GLN A 147 -4.95 3.87 -5.02
CA GLN A 147 -5.68 4.76 -5.90
C GLN A 147 -6.38 3.96 -7.01
N ASN A 148 -7.50 4.49 -7.53
CA ASN A 148 -8.26 3.85 -8.60
C ASN A 148 -7.48 3.65 -9.90
N ASN A 149 -6.41 4.42 -10.13
CA ASN A 149 -5.52 4.30 -11.29
C ASN A 149 -4.32 3.38 -11.04
N ASN A 150 -4.14 2.86 -9.82
CA ASN A 150 -3.19 1.80 -9.52
C ASN A 150 -3.88 0.43 -9.64
N VAL A 151 -4.38 0.11 -10.83
CA VAL A 151 -5.16 -1.11 -11.09
C VAL A 151 -4.36 -2.38 -10.78
N THR A 152 -3.05 -2.33 -10.98
CA THR A 152 -2.14 -3.45 -10.63
C THR A 152 -2.18 -3.75 -9.13
N ALA A 153 -2.09 -2.73 -8.27
CA ALA A 153 -2.21 -2.90 -6.82
C ALA A 153 -3.62 -3.36 -6.42
N CYS A 154 -4.67 -2.79 -7.02
CA CYS A 154 -6.06 -3.21 -6.77
C CYS A 154 -6.24 -4.71 -7.05
N ARG A 155 -5.74 -5.20 -8.19
CA ARG A 155 -5.79 -6.63 -8.54
C ARG A 155 -4.96 -7.48 -7.59
N PHE A 156 -3.78 -6.99 -7.18
CA PHE A 156 -2.92 -7.67 -6.23
C PHE A 156 -3.62 -7.85 -4.89
N TYR A 157 -4.18 -6.78 -4.31
CA TYR A 157 -4.86 -6.86 -3.00
C TYR A 157 -6.12 -7.72 -3.05
N ARG A 158 -6.92 -7.63 -4.12
CA ARG A 158 -8.06 -8.53 -4.34
C ARG A 158 -7.63 -10.00 -4.37
N LYS A 159 -6.51 -10.32 -5.04
CA LYS A 159 -5.95 -11.67 -5.08
C LYS A 159 -5.54 -12.18 -3.69
N GLN A 160 -5.13 -11.29 -2.79
CA GLN A 160 -4.82 -11.62 -1.40
C GLN A 160 -6.07 -11.86 -0.54
N GLY A 161 -7.27 -11.64 -1.06
CA GLY A 161 -8.54 -11.78 -0.35
C GLY A 161 -9.02 -10.48 0.32
N ALA A 162 -8.35 -9.35 0.07
CA ALA A 162 -8.81 -8.06 0.57
C ALA A 162 -10.07 -7.59 -0.19
N VAL A 163 -10.95 -6.89 0.51
CA VAL A 163 -12.17 -6.30 -0.05
C VAL A 163 -12.15 -4.78 0.14
N ILE A 164 -12.72 -4.03 -0.80
CA ILE A 164 -12.86 -2.58 -0.67
C ILE A 164 -13.86 -2.29 0.46
N SER A 165 -13.42 -1.58 1.48
CA SER A 165 -14.22 -1.22 2.66
C SER A 165 -14.60 0.25 2.72
N LYS A 166 -13.86 1.14 2.00
CA LYS A 166 -14.18 2.55 1.85
C LYS A 166 -13.75 3.03 0.47
N ILE A 167 -14.57 3.91 -0.10
CA ILE A 167 -14.30 4.64 -1.34
C ILE A 167 -14.40 6.13 -1.01
N ASP A 168 -13.35 6.88 -1.25
CA ASP A 168 -13.33 8.31 -1.02
C ASP A 168 -12.96 9.05 -2.31
N THR A 169 -13.92 9.74 -2.90
CA THR A 169 -13.74 10.48 -4.16
C THR A 169 -13.14 11.87 -3.97
N ASN A 170 -12.91 12.28 -2.73
CA ASN A 170 -12.38 13.59 -2.39
C ASN A 170 -11.10 13.53 -1.54
N ALA A 171 -10.57 12.32 -1.30
CA ALA A 171 -9.41 12.14 -0.42
C ALA A 171 -8.20 12.97 -0.86
N TYR A 172 -8.03 13.17 -2.15
CA TYR A 172 -6.88 13.88 -2.72
C TYR A 172 -7.26 15.25 -3.33
N ALA A 173 -8.43 15.81 -2.98
CA ALA A 173 -8.92 17.05 -3.58
C ALA A 173 -7.99 18.27 -3.38
N SER A 174 -7.15 18.25 -2.35
CA SER A 174 -6.14 19.29 -2.06
C SER A 174 -4.74 18.95 -2.56
N GLU A 175 -4.54 17.76 -3.14
CA GLU A 175 -3.21 17.28 -3.55
C GLU A 175 -2.96 17.60 -5.03
N PRO A 176 -2.03 18.52 -5.36
CA PRO A 176 -1.78 18.91 -6.75
C PRO A 176 -1.41 17.73 -7.64
N GLY A 177 -2.19 17.53 -8.70
CA GLY A 177 -2.02 16.45 -9.69
C GLY A 177 -2.67 15.12 -9.31
N LEU A 178 -3.34 15.03 -8.16
CA LEU A 178 -4.08 13.84 -7.71
C LEU A 178 -5.57 14.11 -7.50
N GLU A 179 -6.04 15.33 -7.78
CA GLU A 179 -7.38 15.84 -7.42
C GLU A 179 -8.53 14.98 -7.96
N ASN A 180 -8.30 14.27 -9.06
CA ASN A 180 -9.31 13.42 -9.71
C ASN A 180 -9.17 11.93 -9.33
N GLU A 181 -8.21 11.58 -8.49
CA GLU A 181 -8.01 10.20 -8.08
C GLU A 181 -8.97 9.81 -6.95
N ILE A 182 -9.35 8.54 -6.97
CA ILE A 182 -10.23 7.97 -5.95
C ILE A 182 -9.40 7.12 -5.00
N GLN A 183 -9.49 7.41 -3.71
CA GLN A 183 -8.90 6.55 -2.68
C GLN A 183 -9.77 5.31 -2.48
N LEU A 184 -9.13 4.16 -2.51
CA LEU A 184 -9.71 2.86 -2.22
C LEU A 184 -9.04 2.29 -0.98
N ILE A 185 -9.82 2.15 0.10
CA ILE A 185 -9.34 1.48 1.31
C ILE A 185 -9.82 0.03 1.27
N TRP A 186 -8.87 -0.86 1.39
CA TRP A 186 -9.08 -2.30 1.42
C TRP A 186 -8.95 -2.82 2.85
N THR A 187 -9.75 -3.81 3.17
CA THR A 187 -9.62 -4.57 4.42
C THR A 187 -9.35 -6.03 4.09
N LEU A 188 -8.26 -6.54 4.63
CA LEU A 188 -7.96 -7.97 4.66
C LEU A 188 -8.23 -8.50 6.06
N GLU A 189 -9.13 -9.46 6.20
CA GLU A 189 -9.31 -10.20 7.45
C GLU A 189 -8.11 -11.13 7.65
N LEU A 190 -7.57 -11.14 8.86
CA LEU A 190 -6.43 -11.97 9.23
C LEU A 190 -6.94 -13.12 10.11
N ASP A 191 -7.03 -14.30 9.51
CA ASP A 191 -7.30 -15.51 10.28
C ASP A 191 -6.09 -15.81 11.18
N ASN A 192 -6.36 -16.05 12.45
CA ASN A 192 -5.35 -16.43 13.45
C ASN A 192 -5.55 -17.89 13.87
#